data_94949f1d27152d24e16d13807178507a
#
_entry.id   94949f1d27152d24e16d13807178507a
#
_cell.length_a   1.000
_cell.length_b   1.000
_cell.length_c   1.000
_cell.angle_alpha   90.00
_cell.angle_beta   90.00
_cell.angle_gamma   90.00
#
_symmetry.space_group_name_H-M   'P 1'
#
loop_
_entity.id
_entity.type
_entity.pdbx_description
1 polymer ?
#
loop_
_entity_poly.entity_id
_entity_poly.type
_entity_poly.pdbx_seq_one_letter_code
_entity_poly.pdbx_strand_id
1 'polypeptide(L)'
;MVLDSMLGAKRTKPMIIAGPPDTEARMREMMEVMLPGSHVMVPKFDLTYIDMKLMKPNQIGEKLIVTPYPAYHTAQTNPTSVRCEAGGKIVSYTGDSAWTKHMPKVAGDADLFICESYFYEKPIRFHMNYPDVREHWEEFGAKRIILTHFSPEMLAVVDKVPE
;
A
#
# COMPACT_ATOMS: atom_id res chain seq x y z
N MET A 1 9.86 12.64 -0.28
CA MET A 1 9.60 12.57 1.18
C MET A 1 10.89 12.60 2.01
N VAL A 2 11.82 11.60 1.95
CA VAL A 2 13.05 11.62 2.78
C VAL A 2 13.91 12.84 2.50
N LEU A 3 14.28 13.10 1.25
CA LEU A 3 15.04 14.29 0.86
C LEU A 3 14.37 15.58 1.28
N ASP A 4 13.06 15.70 1.11
CA ASP A 4 12.31 16.87 1.57
C ASP A 4 12.36 17.01 3.09
N SER A 5 12.21 15.91 3.83
CA SER A 5 12.32 15.90 5.30
C SER A 5 13.71 16.33 5.78
N MET A 6 14.76 15.98 5.04
CA MET A 6 16.15 16.36 5.36
C MET A 6 16.47 17.81 5.01
N LEU A 7 16.10 18.23 3.80
CA LEU A 7 16.59 19.47 3.19
C LEU A 7 15.56 20.61 3.27
N GLY A 8 14.30 20.34 2.97
CA GLY A 8 13.21 21.30 2.94
C GLY A 8 12.56 21.50 4.31
N ALA A 9 11.90 20.46 4.80
CA ALA A 9 11.11 20.53 6.05
C ALA A 9 11.97 20.57 7.33
N LYS A 10 13.28 20.34 7.24
CA LYS A 10 14.23 20.36 8.37
C LYS A 10 13.70 19.55 9.57
N ARG A 11 13.25 18.32 9.29
CA ARG A 11 12.66 17.44 10.28
C ARG A 11 13.61 17.15 11.44
N THR A 12 13.09 17.11 12.64
CA THR A 12 13.82 16.73 13.87
C THR A 12 13.20 15.50 14.56
N LYS A 13 11.95 15.15 14.25
CA LYS A 13 11.27 14.00 14.84
C LYS A 13 11.69 12.71 14.13
N PRO A 14 11.82 11.58 14.83
CA PRO A 14 12.13 10.28 14.24
C PRO A 14 11.20 9.92 13.07
N MET A 15 11.72 9.18 12.12
CA MET A 15 10.98 8.66 10.96
C MET A 15 11.25 7.16 10.81
N ILE A 16 10.19 6.39 10.62
CA ILE A 16 10.27 4.97 10.28
C ILE A 16 9.78 4.80 8.85
N ILE A 17 10.52 4.09 8.05
CA ILE A 17 10.13 3.64 6.71
C ILE A 17 10.07 2.12 6.76
N ALA A 18 8.88 1.56 6.60
CA ALA A 18 8.68 0.13 6.53
C ALA A 18 8.23 -0.28 5.12
N GLY A 19 8.78 -1.35 4.61
CA GLY A 19 8.47 -1.82 3.26
C GLY A 19 8.92 -3.26 3.03
N PRO A 20 8.83 -3.74 1.78
CA PRO A 20 9.38 -5.03 1.38
C PRO A 20 10.89 -5.12 1.66
N PRO A 21 11.49 -6.32 1.61
CA PRO A 21 12.95 -6.45 1.64
C PRO A 21 13.65 -5.52 0.65
N ASP A 22 14.82 -5.04 1.00
CA ASP A 22 15.64 -4.09 0.22
C ASP A 22 15.08 -2.65 0.16
N THR A 23 14.08 -2.31 0.98
CA THR A 23 13.50 -0.95 0.98
C THR A 23 14.55 0.14 1.21
N GLU A 24 15.49 -0.05 2.16
CA GLU A 24 16.55 0.93 2.38
C GLU A 24 17.45 1.11 1.15
N ALA A 25 17.90 0.01 0.55
CA ALA A 25 18.79 0.05 -0.62
C ALA A 25 18.11 0.81 -1.78
N ARG A 26 16.87 0.45 -2.10
CA ARG A 26 16.08 1.11 -3.15
C ARG A 26 15.83 2.60 -2.86
N MET A 27 15.56 2.94 -1.61
CA MET A 27 15.39 4.35 -1.23
C MET A 27 16.67 5.15 -1.42
N ARG A 28 17.83 4.58 -1.07
CA ARG A 28 19.13 5.23 -1.27
C ARG A 28 19.47 5.38 -2.74
N GLU A 29 19.23 4.36 -3.56
CA GLU A 29 19.39 4.43 -5.03
C GLU A 29 18.51 5.54 -5.63
N MET A 30 17.24 5.62 -5.23
CA MET A 30 16.33 6.66 -5.70
C MET A 30 16.78 8.05 -5.25
N MET A 31 17.27 8.19 -4.03
CA MET A 31 17.83 9.46 -3.53
C MET A 31 19.02 9.90 -4.37
N GLU A 32 19.92 8.96 -4.72
CA GLU A 32 21.07 9.26 -5.56
C GLU A 32 20.68 9.73 -6.98
N VAL A 33 19.66 9.07 -7.58
CA VAL A 33 19.14 9.48 -8.90
C VAL A 33 18.51 10.87 -8.85
N MET A 34 17.78 11.20 -7.79
CA MET A 34 17.10 12.50 -7.64
C MET A 34 18.05 13.64 -7.29
N LEU A 35 19.05 13.37 -6.46
CA LEU A 35 20.04 14.34 -6.00
C LEU A 35 21.37 13.63 -5.75
N PRO A 36 22.32 13.69 -6.70
CA PRO A 36 23.62 13.03 -6.58
C PRO A 36 24.33 13.34 -5.28
N GLY A 37 24.88 12.31 -4.62
CA GLY A 37 25.53 12.39 -3.32
C GLY A 37 24.57 12.34 -2.12
N SER A 38 23.24 12.36 -2.33
CA SER A 38 22.29 12.36 -1.23
C SER A 38 22.13 11.01 -0.53
N HIS A 39 22.47 9.92 -1.17
CA HIS A 39 22.38 8.56 -0.61
C HIS A 39 23.29 8.35 0.61
N VAL A 40 24.38 9.13 0.72
CA VAL A 40 25.31 9.11 1.86
C VAL A 40 25.06 10.23 2.88
N MET A 41 24.08 11.08 2.65
CA MET A 41 23.75 12.15 3.59
C MET A 41 23.17 11.58 4.89
N VAL A 42 23.60 12.12 6.03
CA VAL A 42 23.08 11.74 7.34
C VAL A 42 21.92 12.68 7.72
N PRO A 43 20.72 12.16 7.96
CA PRO A 43 19.60 12.98 8.45
C PRO A 43 19.91 13.59 9.82
N LYS A 44 19.32 14.74 10.12
CA LYS A 44 19.35 15.36 11.47
C LYS A 44 18.27 14.80 12.41
N PHE A 45 17.72 13.64 12.06
CA PHE A 45 16.71 12.90 12.81
C PHE A 45 16.97 11.40 12.69
N ASP A 46 16.47 10.64 13.65
CA ASP A 46 16.58 9.18 13.60
C ASP A 46 15.75 8.64 12.45
N LEU A 47 16.40 8.04 11.45
CA LEU A 47 15.79 7.39 10.32
C LEU A 47 15.99 5.88 10.42
N THR A 48 14.90 5.16 10.59
CA THR A 48 14.90 3.70 10.72
C THR A 48 14.21 3.07 9.52
N TYR A 49 14.81 2.01 8.96
CA TYR A 49 14.21 1.18 7.94
C TYR A 49 13.80 -0.18 8.53
N ILE A 50 12.65 -0.67 8.12
CA ILE A 50 12.12 -1.98 8.55
C ILE A 50 11.73 -2.78 7.31
N ASP A 51 12.42 -3.90 7.10
CA ASP A 51 12.02 -4.91 6.12
C ASP A 51 10.88 -5.75 6.72
N MET A 52 9.67 -5.56 6.18
CA MET A 52 8.49 -6.26 6.67
C MET A 52 8.46 -7.73 6.23
N LYS A 53 8.10 -8.60 7.15
CA LYS A 53 7.90 -10.03 6.88
C LYS A 53 6.50 -10.26 6.35
N LEU A 54 6.40 -10.85 5.14
CA LEU A 54 5.12 -11.19 4.51
C LEU A 54 4.28 -12.13 5.37
N MET A 55 2.98 -11.89 5.39
CA MET A 55 1.96 -12.68 6.09
C MET A 55 2.19 -12.79 7.61
N LYS A 56 2.94 -11.86 8.17
CA LYS A 56 3.19 -11.75 9.61
C LYS A 56 2.95 -10.33 10.09
N PRO A 57 2.43 -10.14 11.31
CA PRO A 57 2.37 -8.82 11.92
C PRO A 57 3.79 -8.25 12.10
N ASN A 58 3.98 -7.02 11.67
CA ASN A 58 5.21 -6.26 11.87
C ASN A 58 4.88 -5.03 12.71
N GLN A 59 5.55 -4.86 13.85
CA GLN A 59 5.40 -3.68 14.69
C GLN A 59 6.13 -2.49 14.07
N ILE A 60 5.41 -1.42 13.77
CA ILE A 60 5.94 -0.19 13.20
C ILE A 60 5.80 0.94 14.22
N GLY A 61 6.90 1.24 14.91
CA GLY A 61 6.84 2.14 16.06
C GLY A 61 5.98 1.57 17.19
N GLU A 62 5.36 2.44 18.00
CA GLU A 62 4.66 2.01 19.22
C GLU A 62 3.20 1.59 18.99
N LYS A 63 2.54 2.14 17.96
CA LYS A 63 1.07 2.12 17.85
C LYS A 63 0.53 1.49 16.57
N LEU A 64 1.38 1.12 15.63
CA LEU A 64 0.97 0.60 14.34
C LEU A 64 1.50 -0.81 14.14
N ILE A 65 0.61 -1.73 13.79
CA ILE A 65 0.96 -3.06 13.32
C ILE A 65 0.60 -3.14 11.84
N VAL A 66 1.52 -3.61 11.01
CA VAL A 66 1.29 -3.81 9.58
C VAL A 66 1.51 -5.26 9.21
N THR A 67 0.52 -5.88 8.58
CA THR A 67 0.64 -7.22 8.01
C THR A 67 0.57 -7.10 6.49
N PRO A 68 1.71 -7.23 5.79
CA PRO A 68 1.74 -7.26 4.34
C PRO A 68 1.38 -8.64 3.80
N TYR A 69 0.63 -8.69 2.71
CA TYR A 69 0.28 -9.90 1.99
C TYR A 69 0.79 -9.84 0.55
N PRO A 70 1.16 -10.96 -0.06
CA PRO A 70 1.56 -10.97 -1.46
C PRO A 70 0.43 -10.44 -2.36
N ALA A 71 0.73 -9.47 -3.18
CA ALA A 71 -0.13 -8.96 -4.23
C ALA A 71 0.29 -9.55 -5.60
N TYR A 72 -0.58 -9.48 -6.59
CA TYR A 72 -0.29 -9.95 -7.93
C TYR A 72 -0.17 -8.78 -8.91
N HIS A 73 1.04 -8.29 -9.04
CA HIS A 73 1.43 -7.20 -9.94
C HIS A 73 2.82 -7.48 -10.53
N THR A 74 3.55 -6.48 -10.98
CA THR A 74 4.92 -6.63 -11.50
C THR A 74 5.85 -7.16 -10.41
N ALA A 75 6.32 -8.40 -10.55
CA ALA A 75 7.07 -9.12 -9.51
C ALA A 75 8.33 -8.36 -9.01
N GLN A 76 9.00 -7.64 -9.91
CA GLN A 76 10.21 -6.87 -9.60
C GLN A 76 9.99 -5.72 -8.61
N THR A 77 8.74 -5.33 -8.39
CA THR A 77 8.38 -4.27 -7.42
C THR A 77 8.10 -4.79 -6.02
N ASN A 78 8.14 -6.11 -5.80
CA ASN A 78 7.72 -6.75 -4.55
C ASN A 78 6.32 -6.27 -4.10
N PRO A 79 5.29 -6.43 -4.96
CA PRO A 79 3.98 -5.87 -4.70
C PRO A 79 3.33 -6.49 -3.47
N THR A 80 2.72 -5.65 -2.64
CA THR A 80 2.07 -6.09 -1.41
C THR A 80 0.75 -5.36 -1.19
N SER A 81 -0.27 -6.11 -0.79
CA SER A 81 -1.45 -5.56 -0.12
C SER A 81 -1.14 -5.45 1.38
N VAL A 82 -1.69 -4.45 2.04
CA VAL A 82 -1.37 -4.19 3.45
C VAL A 82 -2.61 -4.15 4.33
N ARG A 83 -2.48 -4.68 5.54
CA ARG A 83 -3.45 -4.56 6.63
C ARG A 83 -2.78 -3.82 7.77
N CYS A 84 -3.33 -2.67 8.14
CA CYS A 84 -2.82 -1.76 9.16
C CYS A 84 -3.75 -1.76 10.36
N GLU A 85 -3.21 -1.97 11.56
CA GLU A 85 -3.95 -2.01 12.82
C GLU A 85 -3.39 -0.94 13.76
N ALA A 86 -4.24 0.01 14.17
CA ALA A 86 -3.88 1.07 15.09
C ALA A 86 -5.10 1.56 15.87
N GLY A 87 -4.94 1.80 17.17
CA GLY A 87 -6.01 2.36 18.01
C GLY A 87 -7.32 1.54 18.00
N GLY A 88 -7.23 0.22 17.88
CA GLY A 88 -8.40 -0.68 17.78
C GLY A 88 -9.15 -0.58 16.45
N LYS A 89 -8.57 0.05 15.44
CA LYS A 89 -9.10 0.16 14.08
C LYS A 89 -8.21 -0.57 13.07
N ILE A 90 -8.84 -1.07 12.02
CA ILE A 90 -8.21 -1.80 10.94
C ILE A 90 -8.49 -1.08 9.63
N VAL A 91 -7.43 -0.69 8.94
CA VAL A 91 -7.49 -0.15 7.59
C VAL A 91 -6.66 -1.03 6.68
N SER A 92 -7.25 -1.49 5.59
CA SER A 92 -6.58 -2.36 4.62
C SER A 92 -6.57 -1.73 3.24
N TYR A 93 -5.53 -2.05 2.47
CA TYR A 93 -5.35 -1.53 1.12
C TYR A 93 -4.81 -2.61 0.18
N THR A 94 -5.42 -2.76 -0.98
CA THR A 94 -4.97 -3.74 -1.98
C THR A 94 -3.60 -3.42 -2.56
N GLY A 95 -3.24 -2.12 -2.66
CA GLY A 95 -2.24 -1.71 -3.63
C GLY A 95 -2.74 -2.00 -5.05
N ASP A 96 -1.86 -1.93 -6.03
CA ASP A 96 -2.12 -2.40 -7.38
C ASP A 96 -1.97 -3.92 -7.42
N SER A 97 -3.04 -4.64 -7.68
CA SER A 97 -3.06 -6.11 -7.64
C SER A 97 -4.27 -6.68 -8.37
N ALA A 98 -4.06 -7.65 -9.24
CA ALA A 98 -5.17 -8.54 -9.59
C ALA A 98 -5.62 -9.33 -8.36
N TRP A 99 -6.78 -9.98 -8.46
CA TRP A 99 -7.30 -10.83 -7.40
C TRP A 99 -6.29 -11.86 -6.90
N THR A 100 -6.20 -12.04 -5.60
CA THR A 100 -5.42 -13.10 -4.96
C THR A 100 -6.24 -13.76 -3.85
N LYS A 101 -5.94 -15.05 -3.57
CA LYS A 101 -6.53 -15.79 -2.44
C LYS A 101 -6.26 -15.15 -1.06
N HIS A 102 -5.43 -14.13 -0.99
CA HIS A 102 -5.12 -13.41 0.24
C HIS A 102 -6.08 -12.25 0.52
N MET A 103 -6.83 -11.79 -0.49
CA MET A 103 -7.74 -10.64 -0.35
C MET A 103 -8.75 -10.78 0.79
N PRO A 104 -9.38 -11.93 1.04
CA PRO A 104 -10.25 -12.11 2.20
C PRO A 104 -9.53 -11.90 3.55
N LYS A 105 -8.23 -12.23 3.63
CA LYS A 105 -7.43 -11.99 4.84
C LYS A 105 -6.99 -10.54 4.98
N VAL A 106 -6.76 -9.87 3.85
CA VAL A 106 -6.44 -8.44 3.82
C VAL A 106 -7.64 -7.62 4.29
N ALA A 107 -8.81 -7.89 3.72
CA ALA A 107 -10.04 -7.14 3.93
C ALA A 107 -10.81 -7.51 5.20
N GLY A 108 -10.75 -8.78 5.64
CA GLY A 108 -11.62 -9.34 6.68
C GLY A 108 -11.63 -8.51 7.97
N ASP A 109 -12.84 -8.20 8.46
CA ASP A 109 -13.10 -7.37 9.65
C ASP A 109 -12.50 -5.95 9.59
N ALA A 110 -11.98 -5.49 8.44
CA ALA A 110 -11.46 -4.14 8.33
C ALA A 110 -12.56 -3.10 8.57
N ASP A 111 -12.26 -2.07 9.35
CA ASP A 111 -13.15 -0.91 9.50
C ASP A 111 -13.25 -0.15 8.18
N LEU A 112 -12.16 -0.16 7.39
CA LEU A 112 -12.08 0.39 6.06
C LEU A 112 -11.18 -0.46 5.18
N PHE A 113 -11.70 -0.93 4.04
CA PHE A 113 -10.93 -1.57 2.98
C PHE A 113 -10.88 -0.66 1.76
N ILE A 114 -9.68 -0.27 1.37
CA ILE A 114 -9.41 0.53 0.18
C ILE A 114 -9.01 -0.45 -0.93
N CYS A 115 -9.86 -0.57 -1.94
CA CYS A 115 -9.75 -1.58 -2.98
C CYS A 115 -9.57 -0.92 -4.35
N GLU A 116 -8.61 -1.35 -5.12
CA GLU A 116 -8.52 -0.89 -6.50
C GLU A 116 -9.67 -1.41 -7.36
N SER A 117 -10.02 -0.67 -8.40
CA SER A 117 -11.04 -1.02 -9.39
C SER A 117 -10.77 -0.28 -10.69
N TYR A 118 -9.85 -0.77 -11.51
CA TYR A 118 -9.27 0.00 -12.60
C TYR A 118 -10.25 0.28 -13.74
N PHE A 119 -10.96 -0.75 -14.23
CA PHE A 119 -11.99 -0.62 -15.26
C PHE A 119 -13.37 -1.07 -14.78
N TYR A 120 -14.42 -0.54 -15.42
CA TYR A 120 -15.79 -0.93 -15.14
C TYR A 120 -16.16 -2.32 -15.70
N GLU A 121 -15.69 -2.68 -16.90
CA GLU A 121 -16.01 -3.96 -17.54
C GLU A 121 -14.81 -4.69 -18.15
N LYS A 122 -13.76 -3.95 -18.54
CA LYS A 122 -12.62 -4.55 -19.24
C LYS A 122 -11.73 -5.34 -18.29
N PRO A 123 -11.32 -6.56 -18.67
CA PRO A 123 -10.23 -7.21 -17.95
C PRO A 123 -8.91 -6.48 -18.20
N ILE A 124 -8.09 -6.42 -17.19
CA ILE A 124 -6.75 -5.86 -17.27
C ILE A 124 -5.78 -6.74 -16.50
N ARG A 125 -4.60 -6.95 -17.05
CA ARG A 125 -3.54 -7.70 -16.38
C ARG A 125 -3.03 -6.92 -15.17
N PHE A 126 -2.79 -7.60 -14.08
CA PHE A 126 -2.20 -7.07 -12.84
C PHE A 126 -3.09 -6.18 -11.98
N HIS A 127 -4.31 -5.91 -12.38
CA HIS A 127 -5.26 -5.09 -11.62
C HIS A 127 -6.59 -5.81 -11.48
N MET A 128 -7.35 -5.46 -10.47
CA MET A 128 -8.76 -5.80 -10.40
C MET A 128 -9.59 -4.80 -11.22
N ASN A 129 -10.64 -5.30 -11.81
CA ASN A 129 -11.71 -4.49 -12.40
C ASN A 129 -12.97 -4.57 -11.53
N TYR A 130 -14.00 -3.82 -11.86
CA TYR A 130 -15.23 -3.79 -11.07
C TYR A 130 -15.98 -5.15 -11.05
N PRO A 131 -16.02 -5.95 -12.13
CA PRO A 131 -16.53 -7.31 -12.07
C PRO A 131 -15.82 -8.21 -11.05
N ASP A 132 -14.48 -8.15 -10.94
CA ASP A 132 -13.73 -8.91 -9.94
C ASP A 132 -14.13 -8.50 -8.52
N VAL A 133 -14.27 -7.21 -8.27
CA VAL A 133 -14.73 -6.68 -6.97
C VAL A 133 -16.13 -7.18 -6.63
N ARG A 134 -17.05 -7.18 -7.61
CA ARG A 134 -18.43 -7.66 -7.41
C ARG A 134 -18.50 -9.16 -7.15
N GLU A 135 -17.73 -9.95 -7.91
CA GLU A 135 -17.68 -11.41 -7.77
C GLU A 135 -17.28 -11.82 -6.34
N HIS A 136 -16.31 -11.10 -5.78
CA HIS A 136 -15.74 -11.42 -4.47
C HIS A 136 -16.25 -10.54 -3.31
N TRP A 137 -17.30 -9.75 -3.55
CA TRP A 137 -17.79 -8.76 -2.59
C TRP A 137 -18.05 -9.35 -1.19
N GLU A 138 -18.75 -10.48 -1.13
CA GLU A 138 -19.08 -11.14 0.13
C GLU A 138 -17.85 -11.74 0.85
N GLU A 139 -16.80 -12.04 0.09
CA GLU A 139 -15.57 -12.61 0.66
C GLU A 139 -14.71 -11.56 1.39
N PHE A 140 -14.89 -10.28 1.09
CA PHE A 140 -14.09 -9.23 1.73
C PHE A 140 -14.39 -9.10 3.23
N GLY A 141 -15.64 -9.22 3.65
CA GLY A 141 -16.02 -9.14 5.07
C GLY A 141 -15.64 -7.82 5.76
N ALA A 142 -15.34 -6.78 5.01
CA ALA A 142 -15.01 -5.45 5.53
C ALA A 142 -16.28 -4.67 5.88
N LYS A 143 -16.22 -3.81 6.89
CA LYS A 143 -17.36 -2.98 7.30
C LYS A 143 -17.67 -1.86 6.31
N ARG A 144 -16.65 -1.36 5.63
CA ARG A 144 -16.75 -0.33 4.60
C ARG A 144 -15.69 -0.57 3.53
N ILE A 145 -16.07 -0.42 2.27
CA ILE A 145 -15.18 -0.52 1.12
C ILE A 145 -15.16 0.82 0.39
N ILE A 146 -13.98 1.29 0.02
CA ILE A 146 -13.79 2.42 -0.88
C ILE A 146 -13.06 1.92 -2.11
N LEU A 147 -13.61 2.18 -3.30
CA LEU A 147 -12.95 1.89 -4.55
C LEU A 147 -12.03 3.04 -4.96
N THR A 148 -10.91 2.70 -5.56
CA THR A 148 -9.88 3.65 -5.98
C THR A 148 -9.16 3.17 -7.25
N HIS A 149 -8.14 3.88 -7.69
CA HIS A 149 -7.30 3.55 -8.84
C HIS A 149 -8.08 3.48 -10.16
N PHE A 150 -9.01 4.40 -10.34
CA PHE A 150 -9.89 4.43 -11.50
C PHE A 150 -9.17 4.91 -12.76
N SER A 151 -9.36 4.18 -13.86
CA SER A 151 -9.03 4.69 -15.19
C SER A 151 -9.95 5.85 -15.60
N PRO A 152 -9.59 6.65 -16.62
CA PRO A 152 -10.51 7.65 -17.17
C PRO A 152 -11.85 7.06 -17.61
N GLU A 153 -11.85 5.83 -18.15
CA GLU A 153 -13.08 5.12 -18.55
C GLU A 153 -13.94 4.75 -17.33
N MET A 154 -13.32 4.30 -16.24
CA MET A 154 -14.02 4.01 -14.98
C MET A 154 -14.61 5.27 -14.37
N LEU A 155 -13.87 6.38 -14.36
CA LEU A 155 -14.34 7.67 -13.86
C LEU A 155 -15.57 8.18 -14.63
N ALA A 156 -15.63 7.93 -15.95
CA ALA A 156 -16.77 8.35 -16.77
C ALA A 156 -18.08 7.61 -16.45
N VAL A 157 -18.01 6.52 -15.69
CA VAL A 157 -19.16 5.67 -15.33
C VAL A 157 -19.28 5.39 -13.85
N VAL A 158 -18.56 6.13 -13.01
CA VAL A 158 -18.51 5.91 -11.56
C VAL A 158 -19.89 5.95 -10.91
N ASP A 159 -20.81 6.76 -11.42
CA ASP A 159 -22.18 6.86 -10.92
C ASP A 159 -23.01 5.55 -11.11
N LYS A 160 -22.49 4.60 -11.89
CA LYS A 160 -23.09 3.27 -12.03
C LYS A 160 -22.65 2.29 -10.93
N VAL A 161 -21.66 2.68 -10.14
CA VAL A 161 -21.21 1.88 -9.00
C VAL A 161 -22.14 2.17 -7.83
N PRO A 162 -22.81 1.16 -7.24
CA PRO A 162 -23.67 1.36 -6.07
C PRO A 162 -22.91 1.96 -4.88
N GLU A 163 -23.63 2.77 -4.08
CA GLU A 163 -23.11 3.31 -2.82
C GLU A 163 -22.97 2.23 -1.73
#